data_97169dc2f0ed5c756b1308713c5e0052
#
_entry.id   97169dc2f0ed5c756b1308713c5e0052
#
_cell.length_a   1.000
_cell.length_b   1.000
_cell.length_c   1.000
_cell.angle_alpha   90.00
_cell.angle_beta   90.00
_cell.angle_gamma   90.00
#
_symmetry.space_group_name_H-M   'P 1'
#
loop_
_entity.id
_entity.type
_entity.pdbx_description
1 polymer ?
#
loop_
_entity_poly.entity_id
_entity_poly.type
_entity_poly.pdbx_seq_one_letter_code
_entity_poly.pdbx_strand_id
1 'polypeptide(L)'
;VLKIYKMDKLIWIILTLIAGCFLPLQGSMNSRLAKAGENPVYASMISFTVGVIALIIYIFLTSQNISWKGLKEAPAYSWLGGILGAFYVTVIVLAFPKIGPGLTFGLVVAGQLLTSMIMEHFQIMGTPHQPISIGRVAGMAMIVGGVVIMKKF
;
A
#
# COMPACT_ATOMS: atom_id res chain seq x y z
N VAL A 1 -16.64 -10.44 -26.03
CA VAL A 1 -16.58 -10.73 -24.58
C VAL A 1 -15.14 -10.86 -24.11
N LEU A 2 -14.31 -11.74 -24.71
CA LEU A 2 -12.89 -11.93 -24.33
C LEU A 2 -12.02 -10.68 -24.50
N LYS A 3 -12.28 -9.84 -25.51
CA LYS A 3 -11.51 -8.61 -25.75
C LYS A 3 -11.80 -7.53 -24.71
N ILE A 4 -13.04 -7.40 -24.26
CA ILE A 4 -13.48 -6.46 -23.21
C ILE A 4 -12.83 -6.86 -21.87
N TYR A 5 -12.91 -8.14 -21.49
CA TYR A 5 -12.31 -8.63 -20.26
C TYR A 5 -10.77 -8.43 -20.19
N LYS A 6 -10.07 -8.56 -21.34
CA LYS A 6 -8.63 -8.25 -21.41
C LYS A 6 -8.32 -6.75 -21.24
N MET A 7 -9.17 -5.90 -21.82
CA MET A 7 -9.01 -4.45 -21.68
C MET A 7 -9.21 -3.99 -20.23
N ASP A 8 -10.23 -4.50 -19.54
CA ASP A 8 -10.48 -4.17 -18.12
C ASP A 8 -9.29 -4.57 -17.24
N LYS A 9 -8.75 -5.77 -17.44
CA LYS A 9 -7.57 -6.21 -16.69
C LYS A 9 -6.33 -5.33 -16.93
N LEU A 10 -6.10 -4.91 -18.18
CA LEU A 10 -4.97 -4.02 -18.52
C LEU A 10 -5.11 -2.65 -17.86
N ILE A 11 -6.32 -2.09 -17.84
CA ILE A 11 -6.61 -0.81 -17.18
C ILE A 11 -6.25 -0.90 -15.69
N TRP A 12 -6.69 -1.96 -15.01
CA TRP A 12 -6.37 -2.15 -13.58
C TRP A 12 -4.88 -2.33 -13.33
N ILE A 13 -4.16 -3.03 -14.21
CA ILE A 13 -2.70 -3.16 -14.12
C ILE A 13 -2.03 -1.78 -14.21
N ILE A 14 -2.41 -0.98 -15.21
CA ILE A 14 -1.85 0.36 -15.41
C ILE A 14 -2.18 1.27 -14.22
N LEU A 15 -3.43 1.31 -13.78
CA LEU A 15 -3.86 2.13 -12.65
C LEU A 15 -3.11 1.74 -11.35
N THR A 16 -2.94 0.44 -11.11
CA THR A 16 -2.20 -0.05 -9.94
C THR A 16 -0.72 0.34 -10.00
N LEU A 17 -0.10 0.28 -11.18
CA LEU A 17 1.27 0.73 -11.38
C LEU A 17 1.41 2.23 -11.10
N ILE A 18 0.50 3.05 -11.63
CA ILE A 18 0.47 4.50 -11.39
C ILE A 18 0.27 4.80 -9.90
N ALA A 19 -0.66 4.11 -9.24
CA ALA A 19 -0.88 4.24 -7.80
C ALA A 19 0.39 3.91 -7.00
N GLY A 20 1.13 2.86 -7.42
CA GLY A 20 2.42 2.52 -6.84
C GLY A 20 3.46 3.63 -6.95
N CYS A 21 3.46 4.38 -8.07
CA CYS A 21 4.37 5.52 -8.24
C CYS A 21 4.08 6.68 -7.27
N PHE A 22 2.85 6.81 -6.79
CA PHE A 22 2.50 7.87 -5.82
C PHE A 22 3.03 7.60 -4.42
N LEU A 23 3.32 6.36 -4.05
CA LEU A 23 3.82 6.02 -2.70
C LEU A 23 5.17 6.70 -2.37
N PRO A 24 6.20 6.65 -3.26
CA PRO A 24 7.45 7.37 -3.01
C PRO A 24 7.28 8.90 -2.98
N LEU A 25 6.39 9.45 -3.80
CA LEU A 25 6.07 10.88 -3.79
C LEU A 25 5.42 11.28 -2.46
N GLN A 26 4.41 10.54 -2.01
CA GLN A 26 3.77 10.75 -0.72
C GLN A 26 4.78 10.62 0.43
N GLY A 27 5.64 9.60 0.41
CA GLY A 27 6.68 9.41 1.41
C GLY A 27 7.66 10.60 1.48
N SER A 28 8.04 11.15 0.32
CA SER A 28 8.89 12.33 0.23
C SER A 28 8.20 13.58 0.80
N MET A 29 6.94 13.81 0.46
CA MET A 29 6.15 14.94 0.96
C MET A 29 5.97 14.85 2.48
N ASN A 30 5.61 13.67 2.99
CA ASN A 30 5.45 13.44 4.44
C ASN A 30 6.78 13.58 5.19
N SER A 31 7.90 13.14 4.60
CA SER A 31 9.23 13.33 5.20
C SER A 31 9.62 14.80 5.31
N ARG A 32 9.29 15.63 4.30
CA ARG A 32 9.47 17.08 4.35
C ARG A 32 8.59 17.72 5.42
N LEU A 33 7.33 17.31 5.51
CA LEU A 33 6.39 17.79 6.52
C LEU A 33 6.87 17.42 7.93
N ALA A 34 7.39 16.20 8.12
CA ALA A 34 7.95 15.73 9.37
C ALA A 34 9.19 16.55 9.78
N LYS A 35 10.04 16.92 8.81
CA LYS A 35 11.21 17.77 9.07
C LYS A 35 10.80 19.19 9.46
N ALA A 36 9.81 19.76 8.77
CA ALA A 36 9.32 21.10 9.06
C ALA A 36 8.62 21.22 10.42
N GLY A 37 7.83 20.20 10.79
CA GLY A 37 7.13 20.13 12.08
C GLY A 37 7.91 19.40 13.17
N GLU A 38 9.15 18.98 12.90
CA GLU A 38 10.02 18.23 13.83
C GLU A 38 9.37 16.98 14.44
N ASN A 39 8.31 16.46 13.81
CA ASN A 39 7.57 15.32 14.34
C ASN A 39 6.95 14.45 13.22
N PRO A 40 7.48 13.23 13.03
CA PRO A 40 6.99 12.31 11.99
C PRO A 40 5.57 11.79 12.24
N VAL A 41 5.14 11.67 13.49
CA VAL A 41 3.79 11.20 13.83
C VAL A 41 2.75 12.26 13.42
N TYR A 42 3.00 13.54 13.71
CA TYR A 42 2.14 14.62 13.25
C TYR A 42 2.10 14.75 11.74
N ALA A 43 3.23 14.54 11.04
CA ALA A 43 3.24 14.53 9.59
C ALA A 43 2.33 13.43 9.02
N SER A 44 2.38 12.24 9.59
CA SER A 44 1.48 11.14 9.22
C SER A 44 0.02 11.49 9.52
N MET A 45 -0.28 12.03 10.68
CA MET A 45 -1.63 12.47 11.06
C MET A 45 -2.18 13.52 10.09
N ILE A 46 -1.41 14.54 9.74
CA ILE A 46 -1.80 15.58 8.78
C ILE A 46 -2.08 14.96 7.41
N SER A 47 -1.19 14.07 6.93
CA SER A 47 -1.36 13.38 5.66
C SER A 47 -2.67 12.58 5.60
N PHE A 48 -2.98 11.82 6.65
CA PHE A 48 -4.25 11.09 6.72
C PHE A 48 -5.46 12.01 6.81
N THR A 49 -5.36 13.12 7.54
CA THR A 49 -6.44 14.12 7.63
C THR A 49 -6.75 14.72 6.27
N VAL A 50 -5.73 15.10 5.50
CA VAL A 50 -5.89 15.58 4.11
C VAL A 50 -6.52 14.50 3.24
N GLY A 51 -6.08 13.25 3.39
CA GLY A 51 -6.67 12.10 2.68
C GLY A 51 -8.15 11.90 3.01
N VAL A 52 -8.53 11.99 4.29
CA VAL A 52 -9.94 11.92 4.72
C VAL A 52 -10.77 13.03 4.09
N ILE A 53 -10.28 14.27 4.10
CA ILE A 53 -10.97 15.41 3.47
C ILE A 53 -11.16 15.15 1.96
N ALA A 54 -10.12 14.68 1.27
CA ALA A 54 -10.20 14.36 -0.16
C ALA A 54 -11.24 13.27 -0.45
N LEU A 55 -11.30 12.22 0.38
CA LEU A 55 -12.30 11.15 0.24
C LEU A 55 -13.72 11.65 0.51
N ILE A 56 -13.92 12.52 1.50
CA ILE A 56 -15.23 13.15 1.77
C ILE A 56 -15.67 13.95 0.56
N ILE A 57 -14.81 14.79 0.00
CA ILE A 57 -15.11 15.59 -1.20
C ILE A 57 -15.48 14.66 -2.37
N TYR A 58 -14.70 13.59 -2.58
CA TYR A 58 -14.97 12.61 -3.64
C TYR A 58 -16.34 11.94 -3.47
N ILE A 59 -16.69 11.51 -2.25
CA ILE A 59 -17.98 10.90 -1.93
C ILE A 59 -19.14 11.84 -2.29
N PHE A 60 -19.02 13.12 -1.91
CA PHE A 60 -20.05 14.12 -2.23
C PHE A 60 -20.17 14.37 -3.72
N LEU A 61 -19.06 14.52 -4.44
CA LEU A 61 -19.06 14.79 -5.88
C LEU A 61 -19.59 13.61 -6.72
N THR A 62 -19.38 12.38 -6.24
CA THR A 62 -19.77 11.16 -6.98
C THR A 62 -21.03 10.50 -6.44
N SER A 63 -21.67 11.11 -5.42
CA SER A 63 -22.91 10.60 -4.81
C SER A 63 -22.82 9.13 -4.40
N GLN A 64 -21.70 8.74 -3.78
CA GLN A 64 -21.47 7.35 -3.35
C GLN A 64 -22.46 6.93 -2.27
N ASN A 65 -23.01 5.73 -2.42
CA ASN A 65 -23.93 5.12 -1.46
C ASN A 65 -23.19 4.16 -0.53
N ILE A 66 -23.61 4.10 0.72
CA ILE A 66 -23.05 3.22 1.74
C ILE A 66 -24.12 2.28 2.30
N SER A 67 -23.78 1.02 2.49
CA SER A 67 -24.61 0.05 3.22
C SER A 67 -24.25 0.06 4.69
N TRP A 68 -24.98 0.81 5.51
CA TRP A 68 -24.77 0.83 6.96
C TRP A 68 -24.96 -0.53 7.62
N LYS A 69 -25.87 -1.37 7.08
CA LYS A 69 -26.07 -2.74 7.54
C LYS A 69 -24.82 -3.58 7.27
N GLY A 70 -24.30 -3.54 6.04
CA GLY A 70 -23.09 -4.28 5.69
C GLY A 70 -21.87 -3.88 6.53
N LEU A 71 -21.73 -2.57 6.84
CA LEU A 71 -20.64 -2.11 7.72
C LEU A 71 -20.75 -2.67 9.15
N LYS A 72 -21.96 -2.76 9.71
CA LYS A 72 -22.17 -3.32 11.06
C LYS A 72 -21.89 -4.81 11.10
N GLU A 73 -22.10 -5.53 9.99
CA GLU A 73 -21.84 -6.96 9.86
C GLU A 73 -20.37 -7.28 9.50
N ALA A 74 -19.57 -6.26 9.20
CA ALA A 74 -18.17 -6.44 8.84
C ALA A 74 -17.37 -7.00 10.03
N PRO A 75 -16.46 -7.97 9.80
CA PRO A 75 -15.61 -8.53 10.85
C PRO A 75 -14.81 -7.43 11.57
N ALA A 76 -14.64 -7.56 12.88
CA ALA A 76 -13.96 -6.55 13.71
C ALA A 76 -12.56 -6.21 13.23
N TYR A 77 -11.80 -7.17 12.71
CA TYR A 77 -10.46 -6.94 12.18
C TYR A 77 -10.44 -6.00 10.96
N SER A 78 -11.55 -5.87 10.21
CA SER A 78 -11.64 -4.97 9.06
C SER A 78 -11.45 -3.49 9.44
N TRP A 79 -11.74 -3.13 10.69
CA TRP A 79 -11.57 -1.78 11.22
C TRP A 79 -10.11 -1.43 11.56
N LEU A 80 -9.23 -2.44 11.63
CA LEU A 80 -7.81 -2.24 11.94
C LEU A 80 -7.01 -1.69 10.76
N GLY A 81 -7.57 -1.68 9.55
CA GLY A 81 -6.88 -1.21 8.35
C GLY A 81 -6.31 0.21 8.48
N GLY A 82 -7.06 1.12 9.10
CA GLY A 82 -6.58 2.48 9.35
C GLY A 82 -5.37 2.54 10.30
N ILE A 83 -5.35 1.70 11.33
CA ILE A 83 -4.23 1.59 12.28
C ILE A 83 -2.98 1.06 11.57
N LEU A 84 -3.14 0.01 10.77
CA LEU A 84 -2.04 -0.55 9.97
C LEU A 84 -1.49 0.47 8.97
N GLY A 85 -2.38 1.24 8.33
CA GLY A 85 -1.98 2.34 7.46
C GLY A 85 -1.21 3.43 8.19
N ALA A 86 -1.67 3.86 9.36
CA ALA A 86 -0.99 4.86 10.18
C ALA A 86 0.40 4.40 10.62
N PHE A 87 0.54 3.14 11.05
CA PHE A 87 1.84 2.53 11.35
C PHE A 87 2.75 2.53 10.11
N TYR A 88 2.25 2.05 8.99
CA TYR A 88 2.98 1.95 7.73
C TYR A 88 3.54 3.32 7.29
N VAL A 89 2.69 4.34 7.22
CA VAL A 89 3.11 5.68 6.80
C VAL A 89 4.11 6.29 7.77
N THR A 90 3.89 6.14 9.08
CA THR A 90 4.82 6.66 10.10
C THR A 90 6.19 6.01 10.01
N VAL A 91 6.24 4.68 9.80
CA VAL A 91 7.52 3.96 9.61
C VAL A 91 8.24 4.45 8.35
N ILE A 92 7.54 4.67 7.24
CA ILE A 92 8.14 5.21 6.02
C ILE A 92 8.73 6.60 6.29
N VAL A 93 7.99 7.49 6.93
CA VAL A 93 8.46 8.85 7.25
C VAL A 93 9.73 8.83 8.11
N LEU A 94 9.82 7.90 9.06
CA LEU A 94 10.99 7.69 9.91
C LEU A 94 12.17 7.05 9.16
N ALA A 95 11.90 6.11 8.28
CA ALA A 95 12.92 5.38 7.53
C ALA A 95 13.54 6.21 6.40
N PHE A 96 12.73 7.04 5.76
CA PHE A 96 13.09 7.83 4.57
C PHE A 96 14.41 8.61 4.72
N PRO A 97 14.63 9.41 5.79
CA PRO A 97 15.89 10.11 5.99
C PRO A 97 17.06 9.21 6.42
N LYS A 98 16.78 8.00 6.90
CA LYS A 98 17.79 7.09 7.46
C LYS A 98 18.40 6.15 6.43
N ILE A 99 17.55 5.58 5.56
CA ILE A 99 17.97 4.55 4.60
C ILE A 99 17.69 4.95 3.14
N GLY A 100 17.12 6.13 2.93
CA GLY A 100 16.79 6.67 1.61
C GLY A 100 15.51 6.08 1.00
N PRO A 101 14.94 6.76 -0.02
CA PRO A 101 13.68 6.36 -0.64
C PRO A 101 13.76 4.99 -1.36
N GLY A 102 14.82 4.76 -2.13
CA GLY A 102 14.95 3.53 -2.92
C GLY A 102 14.94 2.26 -2.05
N LEU A 103 15.76 2.23 -1.00
CA LEU A 103 15.81 1.09 -0.09
C LEU A 103 14.52 0.98 0.74
N THR A 104 13.96 2.09 1.21
CA THR A 104 12.70 2.09 1.95
C THR A 104 11.59 1.42 1.14
N PHE A 105 11.36 1.85 -0.10
CA PHE A 105 10.28 1.28 -0.92
C PHE A 105 10.62 -0.10 -1.48
N GLY A 106 11.89 -0.41 -1.72
CA GLY A 106 12.30 -1.77 -2.05
C GLY A 106 11.94 -2.78 -0.95
N LEU A 107 12.22 -2.44 0.32
CA LEU A 107 11.87 -3.26 1.47
C LEU A 107 10.35 -3.35 1.68
N VAL A 108 9.62 -2.25 1.47
CA VAL A 108 8.16 -2.23 1.54
C VAL A 108 7.55 -3.18 0.51
N VAL A 109 7.98 -3.12 -0.74
CA VAL A 109 7.47 -4.00 -1.81
C VAL A 109 7.79 -5.46 -1.49
N ALA A 110 8.99 -5.76 -1.01
CA ALA A 110 9.35 -7.12 -0.60
C ALA A 110 8.44 -7.63 0.54
N GLY A 111 8.19 -6.82 1.56
CA GLY A 111 7.28 -7.16 2.65
C GLY A 111 5.83 -7.36 2.19
N GLN A 112 5.33 -6.49 1.33
CA GLN A 112 3.97 -6.60 0.77
C GLN A 112 3.79 -7.88 -0.04
N LEU A 113 4.74 -8.23 -0.90
CA LEU A 113 4.67 -9.44 -1.71
C LEU A 113 4.77 -10.71 -0.87
N LEU A 114 5.65 -10.72 0.14
CA LEU A 114 5.77 -11.85 1.06
C LEU A 114 4.43 -12.08 1.80
N THR A 115 3.87 -11.01 2.36
CA THR A 115 2.59 -11.09 3.06
C THR A 115 1.46 -11.53 2.13
N SER A 116 1.39 -10.99 0.90
CA SER A 116 0.40 -11.40 -0.10
C SER A 116 0.52 -12.88 -0.46
N MET A 117 1.74 -13.39 -0.65
CA MET A 117 1.95 -14.82 -0.93
C MET A 117 1.43 -15.72 0.20
N ILE A 118 1.67 -15.33 1.46
CA ILE A 118 1.17 -16.05 2.63
C ILE A 118 -0.36 -16.00 2.67
N MET A 119 -0.94 -14.82 2.50
CA MET A 119 -2.39 -14.64 2.52
C MET A 119 -3.09 -15.46 1.43
N GLU A 120 -2.57 -15.44 0.21
CA GLU A 120 -3.13 -16.19 -0.92
C GLU A 120 -2.97 -17.71 -0.74
N HIS A 121 -1.85 -18.17 -0.18
CA HIS A 121 -1.63 -19.59 0.08
C HIS A 121 -2.60 -20.17 1.09
N PHE A 122 -2.81 -19.44 2.19
CA PHE A 122 -3.67 -19.85 3.28
C PHE A 122 -5.11 -19.29 3.20
N GLN A 123 -5.45 -18.59 2.11
CA GLN A 123 -6.75 -17.95 1.91
C GLN A 123 -7.15 -17.00 3.06
N ILE A 124 -6.19 -16.35 3.67
CA ILE A 124 -6.41 -15.44 4.80
C ILE A 124 -7.31 -14.28 4.35
N MET A 125 -8.32 -13.95 5.14
CA MET A 125 -9.29 -12.86 4.86
C MET A 125 -10.04 -13.01 3.52
N GLY A 126 -10.25 -14.24 3.03
CA GLY A 126 -10.98 -14.51 1.80
C GLY A 126 -10.21 -14.20 0.52
N THR A 127 -8.90 -14.11 0.57
CA THR A 127 -8.07 -13.96 -0.64
C THR A 127 -8.20 -15.19 -1.55
N PRO A 128 -8.18 -15.02 -2.89
CA PRO A 128 -8.18 -16.14 -3.81
C PRO A 128 -7.01 -17.09 -3.55
N HIS A 129 -7.27 -18.40 -3.62
CA HIS A 129 -6.23 -19.39 -3.39
C HIS A 129 -5.19 -19.37 -4.50
N GLN A 130 -3.96 -19.10 -4.14
CA GLN A 130 -2.79 -19.17 -5.03
C GLN A 130 -1.66 -19.87 -4.27
N PRO A 131 -1.36 -21.14 -4.57
CA PRO A 131 -0.36 -21.90 -3.83
C PRO A 131 1.03 -21.30 -4.02
N ILE A 132 1.86 -21.41 -2.99
CA ILE A 132 3.28 -21.08 -3.09
C ILE A 132 3.90 -22.05 -4.08
N SER A 133 4.56 -21.52 -5.11
CA SER A 133 5.25 -22.28 -6.14
C SER A 133 6.73 -21.86 -6.22
N ILE A 134 7.56 -22.71 -6.82
CA ILE A 134 8.98 -22.42 -7.02
C ILE A 134 9.16 -21.11 -7.81
N GLY A 135 8.33 -20.87 -8.83
CA GLY A 135 8.37 -19.63 -9.61
C GLY A 135 8.06 -18.39 -8.78
N ARG A 136 7.09 -18.46 -7.86
CA ARG A 136 6.75 -17.34 -6.96
C ARG A 136 7.87 -17.08 -5.95
N VAL A 137 8.46 -18.13 -5.38
CA VAL A 137 9.62 -18.02 -4.48
C VAL A 137 10.83 -17.43 -5.21
N ALA A 138 11.12 -17.89 -6.43
CA ALA A 138 12.20 -17.35 -7.25
C ALA A 138 11.98 -15.87 -7.60
N GLY A 139 10.73 -15.47 -7.97
CA GLY A 139 10.37 -14.06 -8.18
C GLY A 139 10.61 -13.19 -6.95
N MET A 140 10.19 -13.69 -5.78
CA MET A 140 10.44 -13.01 -4.50
C MET A 140 11.93 -12.88 -4.20
N ALA A 141 12.70 -13.94 -4.40
CA ALA A 141 14.15 -13.93 -4.20
C ALA A 141 14.86 -12.92 -5.11
N MET A 142 14.41 -12.77 -6.35
CA MET A 142 14.94 -11.76 -7.28
C MET A 142 14.65 -10.34 -6.81
N ILE A 143 13.45 -10.06 -6.26
CA ILE A 143 13.10 -8.74 -5.74
C ILE A 143 13.94 -8.41 -4.52
N VAL A 144 14.06 -9.34 -3.57
CA VAL A 144 14.90 -9.16 -2.37
C VAL A 144 16.38 -8.99 -2.77
N GLY A 145 16.87 -9.80 -3.71
CA GLY A 145 18.21 -9.67 -4.28
C GLY A 145 18.43 -8.30 -4.93
N GLY A 146 17.46 -7.79 -5.70
CA GLY A 146 17.51 -6.46 -6.28
C GLY A 146 17.60 -5.35 -5.22
N VAL A 147 16.81 -5.46 -4.14
CA VAL A 147 16.87 -4.51 -3.01
C VAL A 147 18.25 -4.52 -2.33
N VAL A 148 18.85 -5.70 -2.14
CA VAL A 148 20.21 -5.84 -1.58
C VAL A 148 21.26 -5.19 -2.49
N ILE A 149 21.14 -5.39 -3.81
CA ILE A 149 22.01 -4.73 -4.78
C ILE A 149 21.86 -3.21 -4.72
N MET A 150 20.63 -2.71 -4.74
CA MET A 150 20.37 -1.26 -4.62
C MET A 150 20.95 -0.64 -3.35
N LYS A 151 21.03 -1.41 -2.25
CA LYS A 151 21.66 -0.93 -1.01
C LYS A 151 23.19 -0.80 -1.13
N LYS A 152 23.81 -1.64 -1.99
CA LYS A 152 25.28 -1.71 -2.10
C LYS A 152 25.84 -0.63 -3.01
N PHE A 153 25.07 -0.21 -4.02
CA PHE A 153 25.43 0.77 -5.03
C PHE A 153 24.58 2.05 -4.94
#